data_2f6fc5ae18cd24e947a6b1b9dc4a0e82
#
_entry.id   2f6fc5ae18cd24e947a6b1b9dc4a0e82
#
_cell.length_a   1.000
_cell.length_b   1.000
_cell.length_c   1.000
_cell.angle_alpha   90.00
_cell.angle_beta   90.00
_cell.angle_gamma   90.00
#
_symmetry.space_group_name_H-M   'P 1'
#
loop_
_entity.id
_entity.type
_entity.pdbx_description
1 polymer ?
#
loop_
_entity_poly.entity_id
_entity_poly.type
_entity_poly.pdbx_seq_one_letter_code
_entity_poly.pdbx_strand_id
1 'polypeptide(L)'
;YTTAHTLSLHDALPIWGINYYGFMYFGLMVKDNKPKVLEYNCRLGDPETQCLMMQMESDFLEILLSCLEDKKPNIEWNTGASMGVVIASGGYPNAYQKGEKITLGDVGDCKLFHAGTQSLNNELVTSGGRVFSLNYQSKTIDDCKKYIYEKISSVDFSNCIHRTDIGDIYES
;
A
#
# COMPACT_ATOMS: atom_id res chain seq x y z
N TYR A 1 4.04 -8.41 -11.37
CA TYR A 1 4.71 -8.20 -10.08
C TYR A 1 5.19 -6.76 -10.02
N THR A 2 4.67 -5.99 -9.08
CA THR A 2 5.28 -4.71 -8.70
C THR A 2 6.17 -5.02 -7.50
N THR A 3 7.44 -5.25 -7.73
CA THR A 3 8.41 -5.35 -6.64
C THR A 3 8.83 -3.92 -6.31
N ALA A 4 8.39 -3.40 -5.18
CA ALA A 4 8.91 -2.15 -4.65
C ALA A 4 10.31 -2.43 -4.10
N HIS A 5 11.35 -1.99 -4.79
CA HIS A 5 12.68 -1.89 -4.23
C HIS A 5 12.85 -0.47 -3.69
N THR A 6 12.84 -0.33 -2.39
CA THR A 6 13.24 0.91 -1.73
C THR A 6 14.77 0.98 -1.79
N LEU A 7 15.29 1.60 -2.84
CA LEU A 7 16.71 1.93 -2.91
C LEU A 7 16.95 3.19 -2.08
N SER A 8 17.90 3.12 -1.17
CA SER A 8 18.42 4.32 -0.53
C SER A 8 19.10 5.18 -1.61
N LEU A 9 18.60 6.38 -1.82
CA LEU A 9 19.09 7.31 -2.85
C LEU A 9 20.42 7.95 -2.54
N HIS A 10 21.07 7.58 -1.46
CA HIS A 10 22.37 8.12 -1.08
C HIS A 10 23.42 8.08 -2.20
N ASP A 11 23.28 7.17 -3.17
CA ASP A 11 24.33 6.93 -4.15
C ASP A 11 24.08 7.53 -5.54
N ALA A 12 22.83 7.78 -5.92
CA ALA A 12 22.51 8.19 -7.30
C ALA A 12 22.41 9.71 -7.51
N LEU A 13 21.93 10.44 -6.53
CA LEU A 13 21.68 11.88 -6.66
C LEU A 13 22.92 12.77 -6.46
N PRO A 14 23.94 12.40 -5.65
CA PRO A 14 25.17 13.17 -5.52
C PRO A 14 25.93 13.35 -6.84
N ILE A 15 25.81 12.39 -7.78
CA ILE A 15 26.41 12.50 -9.13
C ILE A 15 25.94 13.75 -9.88
N TRP A 16 24.71 14.20 -9.61
CA TRP A 16 24.08 15.38 -10.22
C TRP A 16 24.07 16.60 -9.30
N GLY A 17 24.73 16.53 -8.14
CA GLY A 17 24.75 17.61 -7.15
C GLY A 17 23.41 17.84 -6.45
N ILE A 18 22.53 16.82 -6.44
CA ILE A 18 21.22 16.89 -5.79
C ILE A 18 21.33 16.23 -4.42
N ASN A 19 21.14 17.00 -3.36
CA ASN A 19 20.99 16.48 -2.01
C ASN A 19 19.52 16.13 -1.79
N TYR A 20 19.22 14.84 -1.60
CA TYR A 20 17.88 14.36 -1.32
C TYR A 20 17.87 13.51 -0.05
N TYR A 21 17.02 13.87 0.89
CA TYR A 21 16.79 13.12 2.12
C TYR A 21 15.33 12.69 2.16
N GLY A 22 15.06 11.38 2.21
CA GLY A 22 13.69 10.88 2.24
C GLY A 22 13.52 9.55 1.53
N PHE A 23 12.26 9.25 1.17
CA PHE A 23 11.88 8.04 0.47
C PHE A 23 11.71 8.31 -1.03
N MET A 24 12.26 7.43 -1.84
CA MET A 24 11.94 7.38 -3.25
C MET A 24 11.35 6.01 -3.60
N TYR A 25 10.19 6.05 -4.23
CA TYR A 25 9.52 4.87 -4.76
C TYR A 25 9.78 4.77 -6.26
N PHE A 26 10.11 3.55 -6.70
CA PHE A 26 10.27 3.20 -8.11
C PHE A 26 9.20 2.17 -8.47
N GLY A 27 8.19 2.56 -9.26
CA GLY A 27 7.28 1.61 -9.88
C GLY A 27 7.97 0.90 -11.04
N LEU A 28 8.13 -0.42 -10.94
CA LEU A 28 8.81 -1.21 -11.96
C LEU A 28 7.88 -2.28 -12.54
N MET A 29 7.95 -2.45 -13.84
CA MET A 29 7.43 -3.62 -14.54
C MET A 29 8.61 -4.51 -14.93
N VAL A 30 8.63 -5.76 -14.44
CA VAL A 30 9.70 -6.71 -14.77
C VAL A 30 9.15 -7.80 -15.69
N LYS A 31 9.77 -7.97 -16.84
CA LYS A 31 9.52 -9.07 -17.78
C LYS A 31 10.86 -9.64 -18.25
N ASP A 32 11.00 -10.96 -18.26
CA ASP A 32 12.24 -11.65 -18.67
C ASP A 32 13.48 -11.10 -17.94
N ASN A 33 13.39 -10.87 -16.63
CA ASN A 33 14.41 -10.24 -15.78
C ASN A 33 14.87 -8.83 -16.24
N LYS A 34 14.08 -8.16 -17.09
CA LYS A 34 14.37 -6.81 -17.57
C LYS A 34 13.40 -5.83 -16.91
N PRO A 35 13.85 -4.99 -15.97
CA PRO A 35 13.01 -3.98 -15.35
C PRO A 35 12.77 -2.81 -16.31
N LYS A 36 11.53 -2.33 -16.35
CA LYS A 36 11.14 -1.06 -16.96
C LYS A 36 10.51 -0.18 -15.91
N VAL A 37 10.95 1.05 -15.83
CA VAL A 37 10.39 2.03 -14.89
C VAL A 37 9.04 2.50 -15.41
N LEU A 38 8.04 2.48 -14.54
CA LEU A 38 6.71 3.02 -14.77
C LEU A 38 6.58 4.44 -14.22
N GLU A 39 7.05 4.63 -12.98
CA GLU A 39 6.97 5.92 -12.29
C GLU A 39 8.04 6.08 -11.23
N TYR A 40 8.29 7.33 -10.86
CA TYR A 40 9.08 7.74 -9.68
C TYR A 40 8.19 8.58 -8.77
N ASN A 41 8.25 8.31 -7.46
CA ASN A 41 7.57 9.14 -6.46
C ASN A 41 8.56 9.52 -5.35
N CYS A 42 8.61 10.81 -4.99
CA CYS A 42 9.43 11.30 -3.87
C CYS A 42 8.74 11.08 -2.50
N ARG A 43 8.11 9.94 -2.34
CA ARG A 43 7.38 9.47 -1.17
C ARG A 43 7.16 7.96 -1.28
N LEU A 44 6.71 7.35 -0.21
CA LEU A 44 6.27 5.97 -0.25
C LEU A 44 5.06 5.80 -1.19
N GLY A 45 4.93 4.62 -1.79
CA GLY A 45 3.83 4.29 -2.69
C GLY A 45 2.47 4.21 -1.98
N ASP A 46 1.38 4.35 -2.71
CA ASP A 46 0.02 4.16 -2.25
C ASP A 46 -0.70 3.27 -3.29
N PRO A 47 -1.03 2.00 -2.94
CA PRO A 47 -1.27 1.45 -1.60
C PRO A 47 -0.10 0.63 -0.99
N GLU A 48 1.13 0.77 -1.43
CA GLU A 48 2.25 -0.08 -1.01
C GLU A 48 2.72 0.21 0.42
N THR A 49 2.59 1.46 0.87
CA THR A 49 3.03 1.89 2.22
C THR A 49 2.42 1.05 3.33
N GLN A 50 1.14 0.71 3.23
CA GLN A 50 0.44 -0.07 4.23
C GLN A 50 1.08 -1.45 4.42
N CYS A 51 1.41 -2.12 3.31
CA CYS A 51 2.09 -3.41 3.35
C CYS A 51 3.52 -3.30 3.91
N LEU A 52 4.26 -2.25 3.53
CA LEU A 52 5.61 -2.00 4.04
C LEU A 52 5.61 -1.75 5.55
N MET A 53 4.69 -0.92 6.04
CA MET A 53 4.58 -0.63 7.48
C MET A 53 4.19 -1.86 8.30
N MET A 54 3.40 -2.78 7.75
CA MET A 54 3.08 -4.05 8.41
C MET A 54 4.27 -5.01 8.48
N GLN A 55 5.19 -4.93 7.51
CA GLN A 55 6.38 -5.78 7.48
C GLN A 55 7.56 -5.21 8.27
N MET A 56 7.57 -3.92 8.55
CA MET A 56 8.67 -3.24 9.23
C MET A 56 8.66 -3.56 10.73
N GLU A 57 9.78 -4.04 11.26
CA GLU A 57 10.00 -4.22 12.70
C GLU A 57 10.67 -3.00 13.32
N SER A 58 11.50 -2.30 12.56
CA SER A 58 12.22 -1.12 13.02
C SER A 58 11.27 0.03 13.31
N ASP A 59 11.63 0.87 14.28
CA ASP A 59 10.91 2.12 14.55
C ASP A 59 11.07 3.08 13.36
N PHE A 60 9.93 3.46 12.77
CA PHE A 60 9.90 4.31 11.59
C PHE A 60 10.45 5.72 11.87
N LEU A 61 10.24 6.24 13.09
CA LEU A 61 10.77 7.55 13.47
C LEU A 61 12.30 7.52 13.57
N GLU A 62 12.89 6.46 14.13
CA GLU A 62 14.34 6.30 14.18
C GLU A 62 14.97 6.22 12.78
N ILE A 63 14.28 5.56 11.83
CA ILE A 63 14.71 5.55 10.42
C ILE A 63 14.74 6.96 9.86
N LEU A 64 13.68 7.75 10.07
CA LEU A 64 13.60 9.13 9.59
C LEU A 64 14.68 10.02 10.22
N LEU A 65 14.90 9.92 11.53
CA LEU A 65 15.95 10.67 12.22
C LEU A 65 17.34 10.31 11.71
N SER A 66 17.61 9.03 11.50
CA SER A 66 18.87 8.57 10.91
C SER A 66 19.12 9.18 9.53
N CYS A 67 18.08 9.22 8.68
CA CYS A 67 18.19 9.84 7.35
C CYS A 67 18.48 11.35 7.44
N LEU A 68 17.86 12.07 8.40
CA LEU A 68 18.10 13.50 8.59
C LEU A 68 19.51 13.80 9.12
N GLU A 69 20.09 12.87 9.88
CA GLU A 69 21.44 12.98 10.42
C GLU A 69 22.53 12.47 9.44
N ASP A 70 22.16 12.18 8.20
CA ASP A 70 23.06 11.62 7.17
C ASP A 70 23.68 10.27 7.59
N LYS A 71 22.91 9.48 8.34
CA LYS A 71 23.30 8.14 8.79
C LYS A 71 22.51 7.10 8.00
N LYS A 72 23.15 5.97 7.71
CA LYS A 72 22.46 4.83 7.10
C LYS A 72 21.54 4.20 8.16
N PRO A 73 20.20 4.19 7.97
CA PRO A 73 19.30 3.54 8.91
C PRO A 73 19.48 2.03 8.87
N ASN A 74 19.35 1.39 10.04
CA ASN A 74 19.17 -0.05 10.13
C ASN A 74 17.67 -0.35 10.00
N ILE A 75 17.29 -1.11 8.96
CA ILE A 75 15.89 -1.47 8.73
C ILE A 75 15.75 -2.98 8.85
N GLU A 76 14.97 -3.40 9.84
CA GLU A 76 14.64 -4.79 10.09
C GLU A 76 13.21 -5.07 9.63
N TRP A 77 13.02 -6.23 9.03
CA TRP A 77 11.76 -6.66 8.46
C TRP A 77 11.28 -7.96 9.05
N ASN A 78 9.99 -8.06 9.31
CA ASN A 78 9.33 -9.32 9.64
C ASN A 78 9.55 -10.35 8.53
N THR A 79 9.66 -11.61 8.92
CA THR A 79 9.63 -12.73 7.98
C THR A 79 8.19 -13.00 7.52
N GLY A 80 8.04 -13.45 6.28
CA GLY A 80 6.72 -13.75 5.70
C GLY A 80 6.31 -12.76 4.60
N ALA A 81 5.02 -12.54 4.47
CA ALA A 81 4.43 -11.69 3.44
C ALA A 81 3.36 -10.76 4.01
N SER A 82 3.18 -9.60 3.40
CA SER A 82 2.01 -8.75 3.62
C SER A 82 1.34 -8.44 2.29
N MET A 83 0.03 -8.33 2.30
CA MET A 83 -0.78 -8.03 1.14
C MET A 83 -1.86 -7.02 1.49
N GLY A 84 -2.21 -6.17 0.54
CA GLY A 84 -3.31 -5.22 0.68
C GLY A 84 -4.20 -5.22 -0.56
N VAL A 85 -5.51 -5.15 -0.34
CA VAL A 85 -6.51 -5.00 -1.39
C VAL A 85 -7.22 -3.68 -1.21
N VAL A 86 -7.20 -2.85 -2.25
CA VAL A 86 -7.90 -1.57 -2.26
C VAL A 86 -9.38 -1.80 -2.53
N ILE A 87 -10.22 -1.19 -1.71
CA ILE A 87 -11.67 -1.13 -1.86
C ILE A 87 -12.01 0.27 -2.37
N ALA A 88 -12.65 0.34 -3.52
CA ALA A 88 -12.88 1.59 -4.25
C ALA A 88 -14.35 1.81 -4.57
N SER A 89 -14.72 3.07 -4.82
CA SER A 89 -16.02 3.45 -5.34
C SER A 89 -16.18 3.01 -6.79
N GLY A 90 -17.32 2.45 -7.15
CA GLY A 90 -17.63 2.04 -8.51
C GLY A 90 -17.50 3.21 -9.50
N GLY A 91 -16.85 2.92 -10.62
CA GLY A 91 -16.48 3.92 -11.64
C GLY A 91 -15.05 4.44 -11.51
N TYR A 92 -14.38 4.29 -10.35
CA TYR A 92 -12.97 4.64 -10.22
C TYR A 92 -12.08 3.83 -11.21
N PRO A 93 -11.07 4.44 -11.89
CA PRO A 93 -10.53 5.80 -11.72
C PRO A 93 -11.29 6.93 -12.45
N ASN A 94 -12.37 6.60 -13.15
CA ASN A 94 -13.19 7.60 -13.84
C ASN A 94 -14.18 8.28 -12.85
N ALA A 95 -15.36 8.65 -13.34
CA ALA A 95 -16.39 9.29 -12.49
C ALA A 95 -16.97 8.30 -11.47
N TYR A 96 -17.02 8.71 -10.21
CA TYR A 96 -17.59 7.95 -9.10
C TYR A 96 -18.39 8.88 -8.18
N GLN A 97 -19.29 8.28 -7.39
CA GLN A 97 -20.10 9.02 -6.41
C GLN A 97 -19.39 9.08 -5.06
N LYS A 98 -19.68 10.13 -4.29
CA LYS A 98 -19.23 10.34 -2.92
C LYS A 98 -20.41 10.47 -2.00
N GLY A 99 -20.19 10.33 -0.69
CA GLY A 99 -21.25 10.46 0.32
C GLY A 99 -22.03 9.18 0.54
N GLU A 100 -21.62 8.05 -0.05
CA GLU A 100 -22.25 6.74 0.17
C GLU A 100 -21.95 6.27 1.59
N LYS A 101 -22.99 5.85 2.31
CA LYS A 101 -22.87 5.31 3.67
C LYS A 101 -22.08 4.02 3.66
N ILE A 102 -21.10 3.94 4.56
CA ILE A 102 -20.22 2.78 4.71
C ILE A 102 -20.70 1.92 5.87
N THR A 103 -20.83 0.63 5.62
CA THR A 103 -21.07 -0.39 6.64
C THR A 103 -19.78 -1.15 6.88
N LEU A 104 -19.32 -1.20 8.14
CA LEU A 104 -18.17 -1.96 8.56
C LEU A 104 -18.60 -3.13 9.43
N GLY A 105 -18.33 -4.35 8.97
CA GLY A 105 -18.44 -5.57 9.75
C GLY A 105 -17.11 -5.97 10.40
N ASP A 106 -17.02 -7.22 10.81
CA ASP A 106 -15.81 -7.79 11.41
C ASP A 106 -14.79 -8.16 10.33
N VAL A 107 -13.67 -7.44 10.30
CA VAL A 107 -12.54 -7.72 9.42
C VAL A 107 -11.53 -8.69 10.03
N GLY A 108 -11.78 -9.21 11.21
CA GLY A 108 -10.87 -10.13 11.91
C GLY A 108 -9.50 -9.48 12.18
N ASP A 109 -8.43 -10.21 11.89
CA ASP A 109 -7.05 -9.74 12.09
C ASP A 109 -6.54 -8.82 10.97
N CYS A 110 -7.35 -8.55 9.94
CA CYS A 110 -6.98 -7.57 8.94
C CYS A 110 -6.85 -6.17 9.52
N LYS A 111 -5.91 -5.39 8.99
CA LYS A 111 -5.83 -3.94 9.23
C LYS A 111 -6.60 -3.21 8.14
N LEU A 112 -7.56 -2.39 8.56
CA LEU A 112 -8.33 -1.53 7.67
C LEU A 112 -7.75 -0.12 7.69
N PHE A 113 -7.15 0.30 6.59
CA PHE A 113 -6.63 1.66 6.44
C PHE A 113 -7.63 2.53 5.69
N HIS A 114 -7.98 3.66 6.30
CA HIS A 114 -8.85 4.65 5.69
C HIS A 114 -8.10 5.47 4.63
N ALA A 115 -8.75 5.72 3.49
CA ALA A 115 -8.30 6.62 2.44
C ALA A 115 -9.38 7.66 2.15
N GLY A 116 -10.23 7.43 1.16
CA GLY A 116 -11.31 8.34 0.78
C GLY A 116 -12.56 8.17 1.66
N THR A 117 -12.44 8.43 2.96
CA THR A 117 -13.54 8.37 3.93
C THR A 117 -13.68 9.69 4.69
N GLN A 118 -14.87 9.99 5.15
CA GLN A 118 -15.15 11.12 6.05
C GLN A 118 -16.32 10.79 6.99
N SER A 119 -16.37 11.50 8.12
CA SER A 119 -17.54 11.48 8.99
C SER A 119 -18.49 12.60 8.57
N LEU A 120 -19.76 12.26 8.33
CA LEU A 120 -20.83 13.19 8.01
C LEU A 120 -22.04 12.85 8.86
N ASN A 121 -22.52 13.79 9.67
CA ASN A 121 -23.66 13.59 10.58
C ASN A 121 -23.55 12.33 11.46
N ASN A 122 -22.36 12.06 11.99
CA ASN A 122 -22.00 10.86 12.77
C ASN A 122 -22.05 9.55 11.99
N GLU A 123 -22.16 9.58 10.68
CA GLU A 123 -22.05 8.40 9.81
C GLU A 123 -20.70 8.44 9.07
N LEU A 124 -20.14 7.26 8.84
CA LEU A 124 -18.95 7.09 7.97
C LEU A 124 -19.42 7.01 6.53
N VAL A 125 -18.88 7.87 5.66
CA VAL A 125 -19.26 7.91 4.24
C VAL A 125 -18.04 7.98 3.34
N THR A 126 -18.23 7.61 2.07
CA THR A 126 -17.18 7.72 1.04
C THR A 126 -16.91 9.20 0.70
N SER A 127 -15.63 9.55 0.53
CA SER A 127 -15.19 10.90 0.12
C SER A 127 -14.18 10.89 -1.03
N GLY A 128 -13.76 9.70 -1.47
CA GLY A 128 -12.77 9.52 -2.55
C GLY A 128 -13.00 8.27 -3.38
N GLY A 129 -12.22 8.11 -4.45
CA GLY A 129 -12.28 6.95 -5.34
C GLY A 129 -11.76 5.69 -4.67
N ARG A 130 -10.55 5.74 -4.09
CA ARG A 130 -10.04 4.67 -3.22
C ARG A 130 -10.52 4.98 -1.80
N VAL A 131 -11.29 4.07 -1.21
CA VAL A 131 -12.00 4.31 0.05
C VAL A 131 -11.27 3.68 1.22
N PHE A 132 -10.84 2.43 1.06
CA PHE A 132 -10.05 1.69 2.04
C PHE A 132 -8.93 0.89 1.39
N SER A 133 -7.97 0.46 2.22
CA SER A 133 -7.10 -0.66 1.94
C SER A 133 -7.25 -1.68 3.06
N LEU A 134 -7.66 -2.90 2.73
CA LEU A 134 -7.73 -4.03 3.66
C LEU A 134 -6.44 -4.83 3.54
N ASN A 135 -5.69 -4.92 4.63
CA ASN A 135 -4.34 -5.46 4.63
C ASN A 135 -4.19 -6.58 5.67
N TYR A 136 -3.38 -7.57 5.33
CA TYR A 136 -3.07 -8.68 6.22
C TYR A 136 -1.62 -9.13 6.05
N GLN A 137 -1.03 -9.62 7.15
CA GLN A 137 0.32 -10.18 7.17
C GLN A 137 0.25 -11.64 7.61
N SER A 138 0.98 -12.51 6.91
CA SER A 138 1.05 -13.94 7.21
C SER A 138 2.39 -14.53 6.78
N LYS A 139 2.54 -15.85 6.89
CA LYS A 139 3.75 -16.56 6.47
C LYS A 139 3.93 -16.54 4.96
N THR A 140 2.84 -16.62 4.21
CA THR A 140 2.86 -16.69 2.75
C THR A 140 1.87 -15.67 2.14
N ILE A 141 2.11 -15.32 0.88
CA ILE A 141 1.19 -14.45 0.13
C ILE A 141 -0.17 -15.14 -0.10
N ASP A 142 -0.20 -16.45 -0.26
CA ASP A 142 -1.42 -17.23 -0.45
C ASP A 142 -2.30 -17.20 0.80
N ASP A 143 -1.69 -17.30 2.00
CA ASP A 143 -2.41 -17.15 3.26
C ASP A 143 -3.00 -15.74 3.39
N CYS A 144 -2.23 -14.71 3.03
CA CYS A 144 -2.71 -13.34 3.03
C CYS A 144 -3.90 -13.17 2.08
N LYS A 145 -3.77 -13.67 0.86
CA LYS A 145 -4.80 -13.62 -0.17
C LYS A 145 -6.10 -14.26 0.31
N LYS A 146 -6.01 -15.51 0.77
CA LYS A 146 -7.16 -16.27 1.27
C LYS A 146 -7.89 -15.51 2.37
N TYR A 147 -7.15 -15.01 3.37
CA TYR A 147 -7.75 -14.36 4.52
C TYR A 147 -8.38 -13.01 4.17
N ILE A 148 -7.72 -12.18 3.35
CA ILE A 148 -8.27 -10.89 2.93
C ILE A 148 -9.56 -11.09 2.14
N TYR A 149 -9.58 -12.00 1.16
CA TYR A 149 -10.78 -12.21 0.34
C TYR A 149 -11.93 -12.88 1.09
N GLU A 150 -11.66 -13.60 2.18
CA GLU A 150 -12.70 -14.06 3.11
C GLU A 150 -13.36 -12.88 3.86
N LYS A 151 -12.57 -11.87 4.23
CA LYS A 151 -12.99 -10.74 5.06
C LYS A 151 -13.46 -9.51 4.27
N ILE A 152 -13.14 -9.40 3.00
CA ILE A 152 -13.34 -8.17 2.21
C ILE A 152 -14.80 -7.74 2.12
N SER A 153 -15.75 -8.68 2.13
CA SER A 153 -17.19 -8.40 2.12
C SER A 153 -17.71 -7.81 3.43
N SER A 154 -16.88 -7.77 4.50
CA SER A 154 -17.21 -7.07 5.74
C SER A 154 -17.14 -5.55 5.59
N VAL A 155 -16.61 -5.03 4.49
CA VAL A 155 -16.59 -3.61 4.16
C VAL A 155 -17.51 -3.40 2.97
N ASP A 156 -18.63 -2.70 3.19
CA ASP A 156 -19.65 -2.53 2.16
C ASP A 156 -20.16 -1.08 2.08
N PHE A 157 -20.43 -0.63 0.87
CA PHE A 157 -21.10 0.61 0.52
C PHE A 157 -21.62 0.52 -0.92
N SER A 158 -22.52 1.43 -1.30
CA SER A 158 -23.12 1.41 -2.65
C SER A 158 -22.07 1.43 -3.75
N ASN A 159 -22.18 0.49 -4.70
CA ASN A 159 -21.23 0.30 -5.80
C ASN A 159 -19.76 0.08 -5.36
N CYS A 160 -19.55 -0.59 -4.23
CA CYS A 160 -18.24 -1.01 -3.77
C CYS A 160 -17.57 -1.97 -4.78
N ILE A 161 -16.33 -1.69 -5.15
CA ILE A 161 -15.53 -2.56 -6.02
C ILE A 161 -14.14 -2.83 -5.46
N HIS A 162 -13.58 -3.97 -5.80
CA HIS A 162 -12.20 -4.33 -5.55
C HIS A 162 -11.71 -5.29 -6.64
N ARG A 163 -10.39 -5.39 -6.80
CA ARG A 163 -9.79 -6.39 -7.68
C ARG A 163 -9.81 -7.75 -6.99
N THR A 164 -9.96 -8.81 -7.77
CA THR A 164 -10.02 -10.19 -7.28
C THR A 164 -8.74 -10.98 -7.57
N ASP A 165 -7.79 -10.39 -8.27
CA ASP A 165 -6.56 -11.00 -8.77
C ASP A 165 -5.28 -10.50 -8.04
N ILE A 166 -5.43 -9.72 -6.96
CA ILE A 166 -4.28 -9.29 -6.17
C ILE A 166 -3.67 -10.51 -5.48
N GLY A 167 -2.35 -10.63 -5.57
CA GLY A 167 -1.61 -11.78 -5.05
C GLY A 167 -1.58 -13.00 -5.98
N ASP A 168 -2.18 -12.94 -7.18
CA ASP A 168 -2.00 -13.98 -8.18
C ASP A 168 -0.56 -13.95 -8.71
N ILE A 169 0.05 -15.14 -8.75
CA ILE A 169 1.35 -15.32 -9.38
C ILE A 169 1.08 -15.68 -10.83
N TYR A 170 1.37 -14.73 -11.73
CA TYR A 170 1.37 -15.06 -13.16
C TYR A 170 2.70 -15.69 -13.51
N GLU A 171 2.71 -16.98 -13.81
CA GLU A 171 3.86 -17.63 -14.44
C GLU A 171 4.00 -17.04 -15.85
N SER A 172 5.12 -16.41 -16.11
CA SER A 172 5.49 -15.82 -17.41
C SER A 172 6.37 -16.77 -18.21
#